data_46e152eac52078d105afd3cf600109bc
#
_entry.id   46e152eac52078d105afd3cf600109bc
#
_cell.length_a   1.000
_cell.length_b   1.000
_cell.length_c   1.000
_cell.angle_alpha   90.00
_cell.angle_beta   90.00
_cell.angle_gamma   90.00
#
_symmetry.space_group_name_H-M   'P 1'
#
loop_
_entity.id
_entity.type
_entity.pdbx_description
1 polymer ?
#
loop_
_entity_poly.entity_id
_entity_poly.type
_entity_poly.pdbx_seq_one_letter_code
_entity_poly.pdbx_strand_id
1 'polypeptide(L)'
;METRESLAEVEYAGKYIIKDSINGVEWKISRERGIHLGYETRKATYKNDDLSYEAWFVPSIPLKFGPQGYGNLPGLIVKFTHYFNNQYWNHQRSYIAENITLNAKINVGKPTKGKIISQKAFNKIVEDQNKKFKAVENNQVQIKID
;
A
#
# COMPACT_ATOMS: atom_id res chain seq x y z
N MET A 1 -21.75 -8.37 1.07
CA MET A 1 -20.33 -8.11 0.75
C MET A 1 -19.78 -7.25 1.87
N GLU A 2 -18.92 -7.80 2.72
CA GLU A 2 -18.32 -7.01 3.80
C GLU A 2 -17.38 -5.95 3.21
N THR A 3 -17.74 -4.69 3.33
CA THR A 3 -16.85 -3.58 3.01
C THR A 3 -15.75 -3.53 4.07
N ARG A 4 -14.54 -3.89 3.68
CA ARG A 4 -13.38 -3.74 4.55
C ARG A 4 -12.90 -2.31 4.51
N GLU A 5 -12.80 -1.69 5.67
CA GLU A 5 -12.29 -0.35 5.82
C GLU A 5 -10.83 -0.39 6.30
N SER A 6 -10.00 0.47 5.74
CA SER A 6 -8.66 0.77 6.23
C SER A 6 -8.64 2.13 6.93
N LEU A 7 -7.87 2.22 8.00
CA LEU A 7 -7.58 3.47 8.70
C LEU A 7 -6.06 3.64 8.76
N ALA A 8 -5.55 4.72 8.18
CA ALA A 8 -4.13 5.06 8.22
C ALA A 8 -3.94 6.46 8.81
N GLU A 9 -3.11 6.56 9.85
CA GLU A 9 -2.69 7.86 10.39
C GLU A 9 -1.54 8.41 9.55
N VAL A 10 -1.68 9.65 9.06
CA VAL A 10 -0.68 10.32 8.24
C VAL A 10 -0.46 11.74 8.75
N GLU A 11 0.80 12.12 8.91
CA GLU A 11 1.22 13.49 9.21
C GLU A 11 1.88 14.11 7.97
N TYR A 12 1.16 15.04 7.33
CA TYR A 12 1.64 15.77 6.16
C TYR A 12 0.88 17.09 6.04
N ALA A 13 1.57 18.20 6.27
CA ALA A 13 0.94 19.53 6.34
C ALA A 13 -0.32 19.57 7.25
N GLY A 14 -0.35 18.70 8.28
CA GLY A 14 -1.46 18.45 9.19
C GLY A 14 -1.52 16.99 9.61
N LYS A 15 -2.44 16.66 10.52
CA LYS A 15 -2.68 15.29 10.98
C LYS A 15 -4.00 14.78 10.43
N TYR A 16 -3.94 13.67 9.72
CA TYR A 16 -5.10 13.06 9.07
C TYR A 16 -5.23 11.59 9.44
N ILE A 17 -6.47 11.14 9.46
CA ILE A 17 -6.82 9.72 9.46
C ILE A 17 -7.46 9.45 8.10
N ILE A 18 -6.74 8.74 7.25
CA ILE A 18 -7.26 8.34 5.95
C ILE A 18 -8.14 7.12 6.17
N LYS A 19 -9.44 7.30 5.90
CA LYS A 19 -10.43 6.23 5.91
C LYS A 19 -10.80 5.89 4.48
N ASP A 20 -10.54 4.66 4.07
CA ASP A 20 -10.89 4.19 2.73
C ASP A 20 -11.37 2.75 2.74
N SER A 21 -12.09 2.36 1.69
CA SER A 21 -12.40 0.96 1.46
C SER A 21 -11.16 0.25 0.90
N ILE A 22 -10.90 -0.96 1.39
CA ILE A 22 -9.87 -1.82 0.79
C ILE A 22 -10.43 -2.32 -0.53
N ASN A 23 -10.02 -1.72 -1.64
CA ASN A 23 -10.38 -2.17 -2.97
C ASN A 23 -9.71 -3.53 -3.21
N GLY A 24 -10.56 -4.55 -3.43
CA GLY A 24 -10.08 -5.88 -3.74
C GLY A 24 -9.37 -5.90 -5.09
N VAL A 25 -8.12 -6.32 -5.11
CA VAL A 25 -7.42 -6.67 -6.34
C VAL A 25 -7.97 -8.01 -6.84
N GLU A 26 -8.28 -8.11 -8.11
CA GLU A 26 -8.64 -9.39 -8.73
C GLU A 26 -7.38 -10.20 -9.03
N TRP A 27 -6.99 -11.02 -8.07
CA TRP A 27 -5.79 -11.83 -8.16
C TRP A 27 -5.96 -13.03 -9.08
N LYS A 28 -4.98 -13.26 -9.93
CA LYS A 28 -4.81 -14.52 -10.65
C LYS A 28 -3.88 -15.42 -9.84
N ILE A 29 -4.45 -16.45 -9.19
CA ILE A 29 -3.69 -17.41 -8.40
C ILE A 29 -3.06 -18.44 -9.35
N SER A 30 -1.74 -18.61 -9.28
CA SER A 30 -0.99 -19.57 -10.07
C SER A 30 -0.87 -20.93 -9.38
N ARG A 31 -0.29 -21.90 -10.08
CA ARG A 31 0.07 -23.21 -9.51
C ARG A 31 1.43 -23.20 -8.83
N GLU A 32 2.18 -22.10 -8.96
CA GLU A 32 3.50 -21.96 -8.36
C GLU A 32 3.41 -22.01 -6.83
N ARG A 33 4.31 -22.77 -6.25
CA ARG A 33 4.44 -22.95 -4.80
C ARG A 33 5.85 -22.60 -4.36
N GLY A 34 5.98 -22.18 -3.13
CA GLY A 34 7.26 -21.87 -2.49
C GLY A 34 7.19 -22.14 -0.99
N ILE A 35 8.27 -21.86 -0.30
CA ILE A 35 8.36 -21.91 1.16
C ILE A 35 8.91 -20.58 1.64
N HIS A 36 8.25 -19.99 2.64
CA HIS A 36 8.71 -18.78 3.31
C HIS A 36 8.47 -18.88 4.81
N LEU A 37 9.50 -18.63 5.62
CA LEU A 37 9.46 -18.79 7.09
C LEU A 37 8.89 -20.15 7.56
N GLY A 38 9.18 -21.23 6.80
CA GLY A 38 8.68 -22.58 7.10
C GLY A 38 7.23 -22.86 6.66
N TYR A 39 6.54 -21.88 6.08
CA TYR A 39 5.18 -22.06 5.57
C TYR A 39 5.18 -22.30 4.07
N GLU A 40 4.33 -23.25 3.62
CA GLU A 40 4.04 -23.40 2.19
C GLU A 40 3.30 -22.15 1.70
N THR A 41 3.77 -21.61 0.57
CA THR A 41 3.20 -20.42 -0.06
C THR A 41 2.71 -20.71 -1.47
N ARG A 42 1.76 -19.93 -1.93
CA ARG A 42 1.29 -19.90 -3.31
C ARG A 42 1.43 -18.50 -3.90
N LYS A 43 1.69 -18.47 -5.19
CA LYS A 43 1.86 -17.21 -5.95
C LYS A 43 0.54 -16.73 -6.52
N ALA A 44 0.33 -15.44 -6.45
CA ALA A 44 -0.74 -14.74 -7.15
C ALA A 44 -0.18 -13.51 -7.85
N THR A 45 -0.78 -13.15 -8.97
CA THR A 45 -0.38 -11.98 -9.76
C THR A 45 -1.59 -11.14 -10.13
N TYR A 46 -1.34 -9.85 -10.31
CA TYR A 46 -2.28 -8.91 -10.92
C TYR A 46 -1.52 -8.05 -11.92
N LYS A 47 -2.15 -7.77 -13.05
CA LYS A 47 -1.59 -6.88 -14.07
C LYS A 47 -2.71 -6.15 -14.79
N ASN A 48 -2.52 -4.85 -14.96
CA ASN A 48 -3.23 -4.01 -15.93
C ASN A 48 -2.19 -3.23 -16.75
N ASP A 49 -2.62 -2.22 -17.51
CA ASP A 49 -1.72 -1.47 -18.40
C ASP A 49 -0.60 -0.74 -17.65
N ASP A 50 -0.88 -0.22 -16.45
CA ASP A 50 0.04 0.64 -15.69
C ASP A 50 0.67 -0.06 -14.49
N LEU A 51 0.04 -1.11 -13.95
CA LEU A 51 0.39 -1.71 -12.67
C LEU A 51 0.58 -3.21 -12.80
N SER A 52 1.60 -3.72 -12.13
CA SER A 52 1.83 -5.15 -12.00
C SER A 52 2.20 -5.49 -10.55
N TYR A 53 1.52 -6.50 -9.99
CA TYR A 53 1.75 -7.00 -8.64
C TYR A 53 2.05 -8.49 -8.65
N GLU A 54 2.94 -8.90 -7.77
CA GLU A 54 3.19 -10.28 -7.43
C GLU A 54 3.03 -10.46 -5.92
N ALA A 55 2.26 -11.45 -5.50
CA ALA A 55 2.07 -11.78 -4.10
C ALA A 55 2.33 -13.26 -3.86
N TRP A 56 2.98 -13.56 -2.73
CA TRP A 56 3.08 -14.90 -2.19
C TRP A 56 2.31 -14.93 -0.88
N PHE A 57 1.36 -15.84 -0.76
CA PHE A 57 0.49 -15.96 0.39
C PHE A 57 0.54 -17.37 1.00
N VAL A 58 0.27 -17.45 2.29
CA VAL A 58 0.25 -18.69 3.09
C VAL A 58 -1.19 -19.17 3.25
N PRO A 59 -1.65 -20.22 2.54
CA PRO A 59 -3.02 -20.70 2.64
C PRO A 59 -3.38 -21.25 4.03
N SER A 60 -2.40 -21.80 4.78
CA SER A 60 -2.60 -22.31 6.13
C SER A 60 -2.84 -21.23 7.19
N ILE A 61 -2.61 -19.95 6.87
CA ILE A 61 -2.94 -18.81 7.72
C ILE A 61 -4.10 -18.05 7.05
N PRO A 62 -5.37 -18.30 7.44
CA PRO A 62 -6.54 -17.81 6.71
C PRO A 62 -6.85 -16.33 6.99
N LEU A 63 -5.84 -15.49 7.01
CA LEU A 63 -5.92 -14.04 7.14
C LEU A 63 -5.82 -13.41 5.76
N LYS A 64 -6.87 -12.73 5.33
CA LYS A 64 -6.94 -12.10 3.99
C LYS A 64 -6.28 -10.72 3.97
N PHE A 65 -5.12 -10.58 4.61
CA PHE A 65 -4.39 -9.33 4.76
C PHE A 65 -2.97 -9.44 4.18
N GLY A 66 -2.39 -8.29 3.90
CA GLY A 66 -1.02 -8.15 3.44
C GLY A 66 -0.50 -6.72 3.64
N PRO A 67 0.72 -6.45 3.20
CA PRO A 67 1.34 -5.14 3.32
C PRO A 67 0.57 -4.08 2.51
N GLN A 68 0.64 -2.82 2.94
CA GLN A 68 0.04 -1.66 2.26
C GLN A 68 -1.48 -1.75 2.03
N GLY A 69 -2.21 -2.53 2.84
CA GLY A 69 -3.64 -2.72 2.67
C GLY A 69 -4.03 -3.69 1.54
N TYR A 70 -3.06 -4.26 0.84
CA TYR A 70 -3.34 -5.32 -0.14
C TYR A 70 -3.80 -6.58 0.58
N GLY A 71 -4.75 -7.28 -0.01
CA GLY A 71 -5.33 -8.48 0.58
C GLY A 71 -6.21 -9.20 -0.41
N ASN A 72 -7.27 -9.83 0.10
CA ASN A 72 -8.26 -10.56 -0.70
C ASN A 72 -7.75 -11.87 -1.35
N LEU A 73 -6.59 -12.37 -0.90
CA LEU A 73 -6.13 -13.73 -1.16
C LEU A 73 -6.63 -14.68 -0.06
N PRO A 74 -6.76 -15.98 -0.35
CA PRO A 74 -7.19 -16.97 0.65
C PRO A 74 -6.04 -17.36 1.59
N GLY A 75 -5.38 -16.37 2.19
CA GLY A 75 -4.27 -16.54 3.12
C GLY A 75 -3.47 -15.24 3.31
N LEU A 76 -2.61 -15.24 4.34
CA LEU A 76 -1.75 -14.10 4.67
C LEU A 76 -0.70 -13.88 3.57
N ILE A 77 -0.63 -12.67 3.04
CA ILE A 77 0.43 -12.28 2.10
C ILE A 77 1.72 -12.06 2.88
N VAL A 78 2.74 -12.86 2.58
CA VAL A 78 4.06 -12.82 3.24
C VAL A 78 5.15 -12.20 2.37
N LYS A 79 4.92 -12.12 1.07
CA LYS A 79 5.76 -11.38 0.14
C LYS A 79 4.88 -10.69 -0.89
N PHE A 80 5.11 -9.42 -1.11
CA PHE A 80 4.39 -8.61 -2.07
C PHE A 80 5.38 -7.74 -2.84
N THR A 81 5.29 -7.74 -4.15
CA THR A 81 6.10 -6.91 -5.03
C THR A 81 5.21 -6.09 -5.94
N HIS A 82 5.44 -4.81 -5.95
CA HIS A 82 4.83 -3.85 -6.85
C HIS A 82 5.86 -3.46 -7.91
N TYR A 83 5.53 -3.67 -9.18
CA TYR A 83 6.33 -3.26 -10.32
C TYR A 83 5.76 -1.97 -10.89
N PHE A 84 6.61 -0.96 -11.01
CA PHE A 84 6.29 0.34 -11.57
C PHE A 84 6.92 0.44 -12.94
N ASN A 85 6.12 0.36 -13.99
CA ASN A 85 6.56 0.47 -15.38
C ASN A 85 5.92 1.72 -15.98
N ASN A 86 6.70 2.76 -16.17
CA ASN A 86 6.31 3.88 -17.00
C ASN A 86 7.45 4.22 -17.98
N GLN A 87 7.22 5.15 -18.90
CA GLN A 87 8.20 5.47 -19.92
C GLN A 87 9.52 6.07 -19.38
N TYR A 88 9.58 6.47 -18.09
CA TYR A 88 10.75 7.12 -17.49
C TYR A 88 11.42 6.25 -16.41
N TRP A 89 10.66 5.38 -15.74
CA TRP A 89 11.11 4.65 -14.57
C TRP A 89 10.68 3.19 -14.62
N ASN A 90 11.64 2.33 -14.44
CA ASN A 90 11.42 0.89 -14.30
C ASN A 90 12.00 0.46 -12.94
N HIS A 91 11.17 0.45 -11.90
CA HIS A 91 11.59 0.04 -10.57
C HIS A 91 10.54 -0.84 -9.90
N GLN A 92 10.97 -1.57 -8.88
CA GLN A 92 10.08 -2.41 -8.08
C GLN A 92 10.22 -2.07 -6.60
N ARG A 93 9.16 -2.31 -5.86
CA ARG A 93 9.15 -2.24 -4.40
C ARG A 93 8.63 -3.55 -3.85
N SER A 94 9.42 -4.18 -2.98
CA SER A 94 9.07 -5.44 -2.35
C SER A 94 8.90 -5.28 -0.85
N TYR A 95 7.91 -5.98 -0.30
CA TYR A 95 7.65 -6.13 1.12
C TYR A 95 7.73 -7.62 1.42
N ILE A 96 8.57 -8.00 2.37
CA ILE A 96 8.83 -9.40 2.71
C ILE A 96 8.68 -9.54 4.22
N ALA A 97 7.85 -10.49 4.67
CA ALA A 97 7.73 -10.81 6.08
C ALA A 97 9.02 -11.45 6.59
N GLU A 98 9.59 -10.90 7.64
CA GLU A 98 10.79 -11.44 8.30
C GLU A 98 10.42 -12.34 9.49
N ASN A 99 9.24 -12.14 10.07
CA ASN A 99 8.73 -12.94 11.17
C ASN A 99 7.20 -12.99 11.15
N ILE A 100 6.63 -14.10 11.60
CA ILE A 100 5.20 -14.30 11.80
C ILE A 100 4.98 -14.83 13.21
N THR A 101 4.26 -14.09 14.02
CA THR A 101 3.85 -14.52 15.35
C THR A 101 2.34 -14.72 15.37
N LEU A 102 1.90 -15.96 15.42
CA LEU A 102 0.48 -16.30 15.56
C LEU A 102 0.02 -16.11 17.01
N ASN A 103 -1.22 -15.65 17.17
CA ASN A 103 -1.86 -15.46 18.50
C ASN A 103 -1.12 -14.46 19.41
N ALA A 104 -0.38 -13.53 18.85
CA ALA A 104 0.22 -12.45 19.62
C ALA A 104 -0.89 -11.60 20.29
N LYS A 105 -0.80 -11.42 21.60
CA LYS A 105 -1.67 -10.49 22.34
C LYS A 105 -1.20 -9.07 22.09
N ILE A 106 -1.64 -8.48 20.98
CA ILE A 106 -1.31 -7.11 20.62
C ILE A 106 -2.56 -6.26 20.83
N ASN A 107 -2.42 -5.20 21.61
CA ASN A 107 -3.46 -4.17 21.71
C ASN A 107 -3.29 -3.18 20.55
N VAL A 108 -4.03 -3.39 19.46
CA VAL A 108 -4.04 -2.48 18.33
C VAL A 108 -5.14 -1.45 18.54
N GLY A 109 -4.75 -0.24 18.98
CA GLY A 109 -5.66 0.90 19.05
C GLY A 109 -6.00 1.43 17.65
N LYS A 110 -7.26 1.86 17.48
CA LYS A 110 -7.62 2.62 16.27
C LYS A 110 -6.95 4.00 16.31
N PRO A 111 -6.50 4.53 15.16
CA PRO A 111 -6.03 5.92 15.08
C PRO A 111 -7.10 6.88 15.58
N THR A 112 -6.73 7.81 16.46
CA THR A 112 -7.66 8.78 17.08
C THR A 112 -7.26 10.21 16.85
N LYS A 113 -6.04 10.48 16.38
CA LYS A 113 -5.50 11.83 16.24
C LYS A 113 -5.45 12.24 14.78
N GLY A 114 -6.34 13.14 14.38
CA GLY A 114 -6.35 13.69 13.03
C GLY A 114 -7.75 13.86 12.45
N LYS A 115 -7.83 14.62 11.37
CA LYS A 115 -9.08 14.79 10.62
C LYS A 115 -9.32 13.56 9.74
N ILE A 116 -10.49 12.95 9.87
CA ILE A 116 -10.88 11.80 9.02
C ILE A 116 -11.19 12.31 7.61
N ILE A 117 -10.48 11.79 6.63
CA ILE A 117 -10.66 12.11 5.19
C ILE A 117 -10.50 10.84 4.34
N SER A 118 -11.01 10.91 3.10
CA SER A 118 -10.76 9.84 2.10
C SER A 118 -9.36 9.94 1.51
N GLN A 119 -8.85 8.85 0.93
CA GLN A 119 -7.59 8.85 0.18
C GLN A 119 -7.60 9.89 -0.95
N LYS A 120 -8.73 10.02 -1.66
CA LYS A 120 -8.89 11.02 -2.72
C LYS A 120 -8.73 12.46 -2.20
N ALA A 121 -9.31 12.76 -1.03
CA ALA A 121 -9.18 14.08 -0.41
C ALA A 121 -7.74 14.35 0.04
N PHE A 122 -7.04 13.34 0.57
CA PHE A 122 -5.63 13.44 0.93
C PHE A 122 -4.74 13.67 -0.29
N ASN A 123 -4.94 12.93 -1.37
CA ASN A 123 -4.18 13.11 -2.62
C ASN A 123 -4.31 14.53 -3.16
N LYS A 124 -5.50 15.15 -3.07
CA LYS A 124 -5.71 16.54 -3.44
C LYS A 124 -4.90 17.51 -2.56
N ILE A 125 -4.83 17.27 -1.26
CA ILE A 125 -3.99 18.09 -0.35
C ILE A 125 -2.51 18.01 -0.76
N VAL A 126 -2.01 16.81 -1.06
CA VAL A 126 -0.62 16.61 -1.54
C VAL A 126 -0.38 17.35 -2.84
N GLU A 127 -1.29 17.26 -3.79
CA GLU A 127 -1.19 17.95 -5.08
C GLU A 127 -1.16 19.46 -4.92
N ASP A 128 -2.04 20.02 -4.09
CA ASP A 128 -2.12 21.46 -3.83
C ASP A 128 -0.85 21.99 -3.13
N GLN A 129 -0.27 21.21 -2.21
CA GLN A 129 1.01 21.56 -1.59
C GLN A 129 2.15 21.53 -2.61
N ASN A 130 2.22 20.50 -3.44
CA ASN A 130 3.24 20.40 -4.48
C ASN A 130 3.18 21.55 -5.48
N LYS A 131 1.98 22.01 -5.87
CA LYS A 131 1.79 23.21 -6.71
C LYS A 131 2.34 24.46 -6.04
N LYS A 132 2.11 24.63 -4.73
CA LYS A 132 2.63 25.76 -3.96
C LYS A 132 4.15 25.76 -3.91
N PHE A 133 4.78 24.60 -3.67
CA PHE A 133 6.25 24.48 -3.67
C PHE A 133 6.85 24.85 -5.01
N LYS A 134 6.31 24.33 -6.12
CA LYS A 134 6.77 24.69 -7.48
C LYS A 134 6.62 26.16 -7.80
N ALA A 135 5.54 26.81 -7.34
CA ALA A 135 5.34 28.24 -7.54
C ALA A 135 6.39 29.09 -6.78
N VAL A 136 6.79 28.65 -5.58
CA VAL A 136 7.85 29.32 -4.79
C VAL A 136 9.22 29.15 -5.44
N GLU A 137 9.56 27.93 -5.92
CA GLU A 137 10.80 27.67 -6.65
C GLU A 137 10.92 28.56 -7.91
N ASN A 138 9.87 28.62 -8.72
CA ASN A 138 9.86 29.43 -9.93
C ASN A 138 10.03 30.94 -9.64
N ASN A 139 9.44 31.45 -8.55
CA ASN A 139 9.62 32.83 -8.13
C ASN A 139 11.03 33.13 -7.60
N GLN A 140 11.68 32.18 -6.94
CA GLN A 140 13.07 32.34 -6.47
C GLN A 140 14.09 32.31 -7.61
N VAL A 141 13.82 31.57 -8.69
CA VAL A 141 14.68 31.54 -9.88
C VAL A 141 14.63 32.87 -10.65
N GLN A 142 13.50 33.58 -10.62
CA GLN A 142 13.40 34.90 -11.27
C GLN A 142 14.15 36.01 -10.54
N ILE A 143 14.42 35.88 -9.24
CA ILE A 143 15.15 36.89 -8.45
C ILE A 143 16.68 36.82 -8.65
N LYS A 144 17.20 35.78 -9.30
CA LYS A 144 18.64 35.55 -9.53
C LYS A 144 19.17 36.03 -10.90
N ILE A 145 18.39 36.72 -11.71
CA ILE A 145 18.76 37.15 -13.10
C ILE A 145 18.91 38.69 -13.24
N ASP A 146 19.05 39.42 -12.14
CA ASP A 146 19.42 40.82 -12.15
C ASP A 146 20.88 41.05 -11.72
#